data_da0e39c3c9c6960179e4366151c8b5eb
#
_entry.id   da0e39c3c9c6960179e4366151c8b5eb
#
_cell.length_a   1.000
_cell.length_b   1.000
_cell.length_c   1.000
_cell.angle_alpha   90.00
_cell.angle_beta   90.00
_cell.angle_gamma   90.00
#
_symmetry.space_group_name_H-M   'P 1'
#
loop_
_entity.id
_entity.type
_entity.pdbx_description
1 polymer ?
#
loop_
_entity_poly.entity_id
_entity_poly.type
_entity_poly.pdbx_seq_one_letter_code
_entity_poly.pdbx_strand_id
1 'polypeptide(L)'
;EKREHKFCRYADDCNIYVKSKRAGERVMDNITNFIEGKLKLKVNRSKSAVERPWKRKFLGFTIMLSFGKACTTISKQSLKRYKDKIREILSRSKPMTLEQRIIKMNQINIGWINYYGIAKCKGIAQQLDKWIRQRLRMCIWKQWKKVKTRYKNLKKLGLNHYQAIKF
;
A
#
# COMPACT_ATOMS: atom_id res chain seq x y z
N GLU A 1 -27.99 14.71 -0.19
CA GLU A 1 -27.36 15.99 0.26
C GLU A 1 -28.28 16.79 1.18
N LYS A 2 -29.60 16.77 1.00
CA LYS A 2 -30.54 17.44 1.92
C LYS A 2 -30.38 17.06 3.42
N ARG A 3 -29.72 15.95 3.75
CA ARG A 3 -29.44 15.47 5.11
C ARG A 3 -27.98 15.58 5.50
N GLU A 4 -27.17 16.38 4.81
CA GLU A 4 -25.73 16.57 5.03
C GLU A 4 -24.89 15.28 4.98
N HIS A 5 -25.39 14.23 4.33
CA HIS A 5 -24.61 13.01 4.13
C HIS A 5 -23.58 13.24 3.03
N LYS A 6 -22.34 12.88 3.29
CA LYS A 6 -21.28 12.90 2.29
C LYS A 6 -21.17 11.51 1.67
N PHE A 7 -20.92 11.44 0.39
CA PHE A 7 -20.70 10.16 -0.29
C PHE A 7 -19.54 10.24 -1.27
N CYS A 8 -18.96 9.10 -1.56
CA CYS A 8 -17.95 8.92 -2.59
C CYS A 8 -18.30 7.67 -3.38
N ARG A 9 -18.40 7.79 -4.69
CA ARG A 9 -18.73 6.69 -5.60
C ARG A 9 -17.66 6.54 -6.67
N TYR A 10 -17.31 5.32 -6.94
CA TYR A 10 -16.45 4.93 -8.07
C TYR A 10 -17.00 3.66 -8.70
N ALA A 11 -17.51 3.78 -9.92
CA ALA A 11 -18.25 2.73 -10.62
C ALA A 11 -19.39 2.17 -9.73
N ASP A 12 -19.33 0.91 -9.38
CA ASP A 12 -20.25 0.18 -8.51
C ASP A 12 -19.94 0.28 -7.01
N ASP A 13 -18.72 0.67 -6.65
CA ASP A 13 -18.33 0.90 -5.26
C ASP A 13 -18.83 2.28 -4.76
N CYS A 14 -19.57 2.29 -3.64
CA CYS A 14 -20.09 3.52 -3.03
C CYS A 14 -19.88 3.51 -1.51
N ASN A 15 -19.33 4.60 -0.98
CA ASN A 15 -19.26 4.86 0.45
C ASN A 15 -20.09 6.07 0.83
N ILE A 16 -20.94 5.93 1.84
CA ILE A 16 -21.79 7.00 2.37
C ILE A 16 -21.40 7.23 3.83
N TYR A 17 -21.08 8.48 4.16
CA TYR A 17 -20.65 8.88 5.48
C TYR A 17 -21.80 9.55 6.23
N VAL A 18 -22.10 9.02 7.41
CA VAL A 18 -23.21 9.47 8.28
C VAL A 18 -22.72 9.70 9.71
N LYS A 19 -23.45 10.50 10.49
CA LYS A 19 -23.05 10.89 11.86
C LYS A 19 -23.21 9.77 12.90
N SER A 20 -24.13 8.81 12.69
CA SER A 20 -24.41 7.74 13.66
C SER A 20 -24.59 6.36 13.00
N LYS A 21 -24.40 5.28 13.77
CA LYS A 21 -24.61 3.91 13.31
C LYS A 21 -26.06 3.69 12.88
N ARG A 22 -27.05 4.14 13.69
CA ARG A 22 -28.49 4.05 13.39
C ARG A 22 -28.85 4.76 12.06
N ALA A 23 -28.24 5.92 11.80
CA ALA A 23 -28.41 6.58 10.51
C ALA A 23 -27.81 5.77 9.35
N GLY A 24 -26.66 5.13 9.58
CA GLY A 24 -26.04 4.26 8.59
C GLY A 24 -26.89 3.03 8.24
N GLU A 25 -27.46 2.38 9.24
CA GLU A 25 -28.34 1.23 9.06
C GLU A 25 -29.57 1.61 8.23
N ARG A 26 -30.25 2.68 8.61
CA ARG A 26 -31.39 3.22 7.85
C ARG A 26 -31.04 3.58 6.40
N VAL A 27 -29.88 4.19 6.17
CA VAL A 27 -29.42 4.52 4.82
C VAL A 27 -29.12 3.27 4.02
N MET A 28 -28.50 2.27 4.64
CA MET A 28 -28.22 0.98 4.00
C MET A 28 -29.52 0.29 3.53
N ASP A 29 -30.53 0.20 4.40
CA ASP A 29 -31.82 -0.41 4.09
C ASP A 29 -32.52 0.33 2.94
N ASN A 30 -32.59 1.66 3.03
CA ASN A 30 -33.24 2.48 2.00
C ASN A 30 -32.57 2.34 0.63
N ILE A 31 -31.23 2.30 0.60
CA ILE A 31 -30.49 2.16 -0.65
C ILE A 31 -30.64 0.74 -1.19
N THR A 32 -30.56 -0.27 -0.34
CA THR A 32 -30.78 -1.65 -0.74
C THR A 32 -32.16 -1.83 -1.36
N ASN A 33 -33.20 -1.33 -0.71
CA ASN A 33 -34.57 -1.38 -1.22
C ASN A 33 -34.72 -0.61 -2.56
N PHE A 34 -34.06 0.52 -2.71
CA PHE A 34 -34.05 1.26 -3.98
C PHE A 34 -33.35 0.49 -5.10
N ILE A 35 -32.16 -0.07 -4.83
CA ILE A 35 -31.36 -0.79 -5.82
C ILE A 35 -32.08 -2.09 -6.23
N GLU A 36 -32.57 -2.87 -5.27
CA GLU A 36 -33.21 -4.14 -5.53
C GLU A 36 -34.66 -3.97 -6.03
N GLY A 37 -35.39 -3.00 -5.48
CA GLY A 37 -36.80 -2.74 -5.84
C GLY A 37 -36.96 -1.97 -7.14
N LYS A 38 -36.32 -0.81 -7.29
CA LYS A 38 -36.50 0.05 -8.48
C LYS A 38 -35.53 -0.28 -9.61
N LEU A 39 -34.24 -0.48 -9.31
CA LEU A 39 -33.22 -0.71 -10.33
C LEU A 39 -33.11 -2.19 -10.74
N LYS A 40 -33.75 -3.09 -10.00
CA LYS A 40 -33.68 -4.56 -10.21
C LYS A 40 -32.26 -5.11 -10.23
N LEU A 41 -31.33 -4.43 -9.52
CA LEU A 41 -29.94 -4.82 -9.38
C LEU A 41 -29.73 -5.51 -8.03
N LYS A 42 -28.78 -6.44 -7.95
CA LYS A 42 -28.50 -7.22 -6.73
C LYS A 42 -27.42 -6.54 -5.90
N VAL A 43 -27.70 -6.25 -4.63
CA VAL A 43 -26.71 -5.72 -3.67
C VAL A 43 -25.84 -6.85 -3.11
N ASN A 44 -24.52 -6.68 -3.15
CA ASN A 44 -23.59 -7.65 -2.57
C ASN A 44 -23.54 -7.49 -1.04
N ARG A 45 -24.37 -8.23 -0.34
CA ARG A 45 -24.52 -8.16 1.13
C ARG A 45 -23.26 -8.59 1.89
N SER A 46 -22.41 -9.45 1.33
CA SER A 46 -21.15 -9.87 1.96
C SER A 46 -20.09 -8.77 1.96
N LYS A 47 -20.15 -7.84 1.00
CA LYS A 47 -19.24 -6.70 0.90
C LYS A 47 -19.81 -5.40 1.47
N SER A 48 -21.14 -5.32 1.60
CA SER A 48 -21.83 -4.13 2.11
C SER A 48 -21.96 -4.21 3.63
N ALA A 49 -21.58 -3.18 4.35
CA ALA A 49 -21.72 -3.12 5.81
C ALA A 49 -21.68 -1.69 6.34
N VAL A 50 -22.32 -1.49 7.49
CA VAL A 50 -22.27 -0.23 8.24
C VAL A 50 -21.16 -0.32 9.28
N GLU A 51 -20.06 0.36 9.04
CA GLU A 51 -18.88 0.32 9.91
C GLU A 51 -18.18 1.68 10.03
N ARG A 52 -17.26 1.77 10.96
CA ARG A 52 -16.43 2.97 11.10
C ARG A 52 -15.47 3.13 9.91
N PRO A 53 -15.24 4.36 9.39
CA PRO A 53 -14.45 4.61 8.19
C PRO A 53 -13.05 4.00 8.20
N TRP A 54 -12.40 3.96 9.37
CA TRP A 54 -11.05 3.38 9.52
C TRP A 54 -10.98 1.85 9.46
N LYS A 55 -12.13 1.16 9.56
CA LYS A 55 -12.22 -0.29 9.41
C LYS A 55 -12.39 -0.70 7.95
N ARG A 56 -12.83 0.22 7.10
CA ARG A 56 -13.09 -0.03 5.68
C ARG A 56 -12.02 0.59 4.79
N LYS A 57 -11.84 0.00 3.65
CA LYS A 57 -11.01 0.52 2.57
C LYS A 57 -11.89 0.94 1.40
N PHE A 58 -11.45 1.99 0.70
CA PHE A 58 -12.04 2.43 -0.55
C PHE A 58 -10.92 2.75 -1.53
N LEU A 59 -10.90 2.14 -2.71
CA LEU A 59 -9.84 2.31 -3.73
C LEU A 59 -8.42 2.08 -3.17
N GLY A 60 -8.25 1.16 -2.23
CA GLY A 60 -6.94 0.90 -1.62
C GLY A 60 -6.52 1.86 -0.50
N PHE A 61 -7.30 2.90 -0.25
CA PHE A 61 -7.12 3.83 0.86
C PHE A 61 -7.99 3.45 2.06
N THR A 62 -7.66 4.01 3.22
CA THR A 62 -8.50 4.00 4.41
C THR A 62 -8.43 5.37 5.08
N ILE A 63 -9.44 5.71 5.88
CA ILE A 63 -9.45 6.94 6.65
C ILE A 63 -8.85 6.67 8.02
N MET A 64 -8.02 7.58 8.51
CA MET A 64 -7.52 7.59 9.87
C MET A 64 -7.76 8.96 10.51
N LEU A 65 -7.84 8.99 11.83
CA LEU A 65 -7.86 10.23 12.59
C LEU A 65 -6.42 10.59 12.99
N SER A 66 -5.98 11.77 12.63
CA SER A 66 -4.67 12.32 13.00
C SER A 66 -4.87 13.71 13.57
N PHE A 67 -4.51 13.94 14.83
CA PHE A 67 -4.72 15.21 15.53
C PHE A 67 -6.17 15.75 15.41
N GLY A 68 -7.17 14.87 15.61
CA GLY A 68 -8.59 15.23 15.52
C GLY A 68 -9.11 15.45 14.09
N LYS A 69 -8.27 15.38 13.06
CA LYS A 69 -8.66 15.55 11.65
C LYS A 69 -8.68 14.22 10.92
N ALA A 70 -9.71 14.02 10.10
CA ALA A 70 -9.78 12.86 9.21
C ALA A 70 -8.74 13.00 8.08
N CYS A 71 -7.89 11.98 7.92
CA CYS A 71 -6.85 11.93 6.90
C CYS A 71 -6.96 10.63 6.12
N THR A 72 -6.68 10.70 4.83
CA THR A 72 -6.57 9.52 3.97
C THR A 72 -5.19 8.90 4.12
N THR A 73 -5.13 7.59 4.35
CA THR A 73 -3.89 6.81 4.38
C THR A 73 -4.02 5.54 3.56
N ILE A 74 -2.93 4.82 3.37
CA ILE A 74 -2.89 3.60 2.56
C ILE A 74 -3.41 2.42 3.38
N SER A 75 -4.30 1.61 2.81
CA SER A 75 -4.83 0.44 3.51
C SER A 75 -3.75 -0.62 3.75
N LYS A 76 -3.86 -1.34 4.88
CA LYS A 76 -2.95 -2.44 5.23
C LYS A 76 -2.85 -3.49 4.11
N GLN A 77 -3.96 -3.76 3.42
CA GLN A 77 -4.00 -4.73 2.33
C GLN A 77 -3.22 -4.24 1.10
N SER A 78 -3.32 -2.95 0.76
CA SER A 78 -2.54 -2.35 -0.34
C SER A 78 -1.05 -2.35 -0.05
N LEU A 79 -0.66 -2.05 1.20
CA LEU A 79 0.73 -2.16 1.66
C LEU A 79 1.26 -3.60 1.61
N LYS A 80 0.44 -4.56 2.01
CA LYS A 80 0.80 -5.98 1.91
C LYS A 80 1.05 -6.39 0.46
N ARG A 81 0.11 -6.09 -0.46
CA ARG A 81 0.25 -6.37 -1.90
C ARG A 81 1.51 -5.75 -2.50
N TYR A 82 1.81 -4.50 -2.15
CA TYR A 82 3.04 -3.84 -2.59
C TYR A 82 4.29 -4.58 -2.08
N LYS A 83 4.34 -4.87 -0.78
CA LYS A 83 5.45 -5.61 -0.17
C LYS A 83 5.63 -7.00 -0.80
N ASP A 84 4.55 -7.68 -1.14
CA ASP A 84 4.62 -9.01 -1.75
C ASP A 84 5.18 -8.94 -3.17
N LYS A 85 4.79 -7.96 -3.98
CA LYS A 85 5.39 -7.71 -5.30
C LYS A 85 6.89 -7.40 -5.21
N ILE A 86 7.29 -6.55 -4.27
CA ILE A 86 8.72 -6.24 -4.04
C ILE A 86 9.48 -7.46 -3.52
N ARG A 87 8.90 -8.28 -2.63
CA ARG A 87 9.52 -9.54 -2.16
C ARG A 87 9.77 -10.51 -3.30
N GLU A 88 8.85 -10.60 -4.23
CA GLU A 88 9.00 -11.46 -5.40
C GLU A 88 10.21 -11.05 -6.27
N ILE A 89 10.37 -9.75 -6.56
CA ILE A 89 11.50 -9.23 -7.34
C ILE A 89 12.81 -9.33 -6.56
N LEU A 90 12.79 -8.98 -5.28
CA LEU A 90 13.96 -9.00 -4.39
C LEU A 90 14.08 -10.33 -3.64
N SER A 91 13.64 -11.43 -4.25
CA SER A 91 13.89 -12.78 -3.74
C SER A 91 15.34 -13.18 -4.00
N ARG A 92 16.02 -13.72 -2.97
CA ARG A 92 17.42 -14.17 -3.06
C ARG A 92 17.63 -15.33 -4.04
N SER A 93 16.61 -16.15 -4.26
CA SER A 93 16.67 -17.35 -5.12
C SER A 93 16.32 -17.06 -6.58
N LYS A 94 15.73 -15.89 -6.89
CA LYS A 94 15.33 -15.58 -8.27
C LYS A 94 16.57 -15.28 -9.12
N PRO A 95 16.79 -15.99 -10.25
CA PRO A 95 17.91 -15.73 -11.16
C PRO A 95 17.67 -14.41 -11.92
N MET A 96 18.17 -13.32 -11.40
CA MET A 96 17.99 -11.99 -11.98
C MET A 96 19.19 -11.11 -11.64
N THR A 97 19.69 -10.35 -12.62
CA THR A 97 20.78 -9.39 -12.40
C THR A 97 20.32 -8.24 -11.49
N LEU A 98 21.28 -7.54 -10.89
CA LEU A 98 20.97 -6.38 -10.03
C LEU A 98 20.26 -5.27 -10.82
N GLU A 99 20.71 -5.02 -12.04
CA GLU A 99 20.13 -4.01 -12.94
C GLU A 99 18.66 -4.33 -13.27
N GLN A 100 18.38 -5.55 -13.66
CA GLN A 100 17.01 -6.00 -13.93
C GLN A 100 16.10 -5.86 -12.68
N ARG A 101 16.63 -6.13 -11.49
CA ARG A 101 15.89 -5.94 -10.23
C ARG A 101 15.57 -4.48 -10.00
N ILE A 102 16.54 -3.59 -10.20
CA ILE A 102 16.36 -2.14 -10.02
C ILE A 102 15.32 -1.61 -11.00
N ILE A 103 15.41 -1.98 -12.29
CA ILE A 103 14.45 -1.54 -13.31
C ILE A 103 13.03 -1.97 -12.93
N LYS A 104 12.81 -3.26 -12.65
CA LYS A 104 11.47 -3.78 -12.28
C LYS A 104 10.95 -3.18 -10.98
N MET A 105 11.81 -3.01 -10.00
CA MET A 105 11.47 -2.37 -8.74
C MET A 105 11.04 -0.91 -8.95
N ASN A 106 11.77 -0.15 -9.77
CA ASN A 106 11.45 1.24 -10.07
C ASN A 106 10.12 1.38 -10.80
N GLN A 107 9.80 0.50 -11.74
CA GLN A 107 8.49 0.47 -12.40
C GLN A 107 7.34 0.31 -11.38
N ILE A 108 7.49 -0.60 -10.42
CA ILE A 108 6.49 -0.79 -9.36
C ILE A 108 6.43 0.43 -8.44
N ASN A 109 7.58 0.97 -8.05
CA ASN A 109 7.65 2.11 -7.14
C ASN A 109 7.02 3.37 -7.74
N ILE A 110 7.32 3.67 -9.01
CA ILE A 110 6.77 4.84 -9.71
C ILE A 110 5.25 4.71 -9.82
N GLY A 111 4.74 3.57 -10.29
CA GLY A 111 3.29 3.36 -10.39
C GLY A 111 2.60 3.42 -9.02
N TRP A 112 3.24 2.89 -7.98
CA TRP A 112 2.69 2.91 -6.63
C TRP A 112 2.66 4.31 -6.02
N ILE A 113 3.76 5.09 -6.14
CA ILE A 113 3.83 6.44 -5.58
C ILE A 113 2.92 7.41 -6.33
N ASN A 114 2.79 7.27 -7.65
CA ASN A 114 1.88 8.10 -8.43
C ASN A 114 0.42 7.89 -8.01
N TYR A 115 0.04 6.68 -7.65
CA TYR A 115 -1.32 6.38 -7.19
C TYR A 115 -1.54 6.77 -5.72
N TYR A 116 -0.61 6.40 -4.82
CA TYR A 116 -0.78 6.57 -3.37
C TYR A 116 -0.21 7.88 -2.82
N GLY A 117 0.52 8.65 -3.63
CA GLY A 117 1.17 9.90 -3.20
C GLY A 117 0.23 11.00 -2.73
N ILE A 118 -1.07 10.93 -3.13
CA ILE A 118 -2.12 11.83 -2.66
C ILE A 118 -2.48 11.63 -1.17
N ALA A 119 -2.14 10.48 -0.59
CA ALA A 119 -2.40 10.19 0.81
C ALA A 119 -1.31 10.76 1.74
N LYS A 120 -1.64 10.96 3.02
CA LYS A 120 -0.64 11.24 4.06
C LYS A 120 0.21 10.00 4.33
N CYS A 121 1.19 9.73 3.48
CA CYS A 121 1.98 8.50 3.53
C CYS A 121 3.50 8.70 3.67
N LYS A 122 3.98 9.93 3.97
CA LYS A 122 5.43 10.22 4.07
C LYS A 122 6.17 9.25 5.00
N GLY A 123 5.66 9.02 6.20
CA GLY A 123 6.27 8.07 7.15
C GLY A 123 6.25 6.63 6.65
N ILE A 124 5.17 6.22 5.99
CA ILE A 124 5.05 4.88 5.37
C ILE A 124 6.07 4.75 4.24
N ALA A 125 6.19 5.75 3.37
CA ALA A 125 7.15 5.75 2.27
C ALA A 125 8.60 5.65 2.78
N GLN A 126 8.96 6.39 3.82
CA GLN A 126 10.29 6.30 4.45
C GLN A 126 10.57 4.91 5.04
N GLN A 127 9.59 4.29 5.69
CA GLN A 127 9.75 2.92 6.21
C GLN A 127 9.89 1.89 5.08
N LEU A 128 9.13 2.05 4.00
CA LEU A 128 9.23 1.20 2.82
C LEU A 128 10.60 1.35 2.14
N ASP A 129 11.12 2.57 2.01
CA ASP A 129 12.44 2.83 1.43
C ASP A 129 13.55 2.13 2.24
N LYS A 130 13.56 2.28 3.57
CA LYS A 130 14.49 1.56 4.45
C LYS A 130 14.41 0.05 4.25
N TRP A 131 13.19 -0.49 4.21
CA TRP A 131 12.96 -1.92 4.03
C TRP A 131 13.41 -2.42 2.64
N ILE A 132 13.15 -1.66 1.57
CA ILE A 132 13.59 -1.99 0.21
C ILE A 132 15.12 -2.02 0.13
N ARG A 133 15.80 -1.01 0.68
CA ARG A 133 17.27 -0.95 0.73
C ARG A 133 17.87 -2.15 1.45
N GLN A 134 17.29 -2.58 2.56
CA GLN A 134 17.73 -3.79 3.27
C GLN A 134 17.61 -5.04 2.40
N ARG A 135 16.47 -5.21 1.70
CA ARG A 135 16.26 -6.35 0.81
C ARG A 135 17.20 -6.33 -0.39
N LEU A 136 17.44 -5.16 -0.97
CA LEU A 136 18.36 -5.01 -2.09
C LEU A 136 19.79 -5.37 -1.67
N ARG A 137 20.26 -4.86 -0.52
CA ARG A 137 21.57 -5.22 0.06
C ARG A 137 21.70 -6.74 0.27
N MET A 138 20.65 -7.38 0.76
CA MET A 138 20.62 -8.84 0.93
C MET A 138 20.80 -9.59 -0.40
N CYS A 139 20.21 -9.09 -1.51
CA CYS A 139 20.41 -9.68 -2.84
C CYS A 139 21.85 -9.48 -3.33
N ILE A 140 22.38 -8.27 -3.20
CA ILE A 140 23.77 -7.93 -3.56
C ILE A 140 24.74 -8.80 -2.76
N TRP A 141 24.52 -8.93 -1.47
CA TRP A 141 25.38 -9.72 -0.59
C TRP A 141 25.40 -11.21 -0.97
N LYS A 142 24.26 -11.75 -1.40
CA LYS A 142 24.21 -13.12 -1.93
C LYS A 142 24.98 -13.24 -3.25
N GLN A 143 24.94 -12.26 -4.13
CA GLN A 143 25.70 -12.28 -5.39
C GLN A 143 27.22 -12.24 -5.15
N TRP A 144 27.66 -11.49 -4.13
CA TRP A 144 29.07 -11.43 -3.73
C TRP A 144 29.46 -12.60 -2.82
N LYS A 145 29.40 -13.81 -3.36
CA LYS A 145 29.56 -15.05 -2.59
C LYS A 145 30.88 -15.12 -1.80
N LYS A 146 32.00 -14.75 -2.44
CA LYS A 146 33.34 -14.86 -1.86
C LYS A 146 33.73 -13.60 -1.08
N VAL A 147 34.41 -13.78 0.07
CA VAL A 147 34.89 -12.66 0.90
C VAL A 147 35.74 -11.68 0.09
N LYS A 148 36.68 -12.19 -0.72
CA LYS A 148 37.50 -11.39 -1.62
C LYS A 148 36.68 -10.52 -2.58
N THR A 149 35.56 -11.05 -3.10
CA THR A 149 34.65 -10.30 -3.97
C THR A 149 33.92 -9.19 -3.22
N ARG A 150 33.45 -9.50 -2.00
CA ARG A 150 32.81 -8.51 -1.12
C ARG A 150 33.77 -7.35 -0.82
N TYR A 151 34.96 -7.68 -0.35
CA TYR A 151 36.01 -6.68 -0.06
C TYR A 151 36.30 -5.79 -1.28
N LYS A 152 36.57 -6.38 -2.46
CA LYS A 152 36.83 -5.64 -3.69
C LYS A 152 35.70 -4.68 -4.05
N ASN A 153 34.45 -5.16 -3.97
CA ASN A 153 33.29 -4.33 -4.28
C ASN A 153 33.03 -3.24 -3.24
N LEU A 154 33.23 -3.50 -1.97
CA LEU A 154 33.11 -2.51 -0.90
C LEU A 154 34.17 -1.40 -1.07
N LYS A 155 35.40 -1.76 -1.45
CA LYS A 155 36.44 -0.80 -1.80
C LYS A 155 36.05 0.07 -3.01
N LYS A 156 35.48 -0.53 -4.05
CA LYS A 156 34.97 0.22 -5.22
C LYS A 156 33.83 1.19 -4.85
N LEU A 157 33.05 0.90 -3.81
CA LEU A 157 32.01 1.78 -3.28
C LEU A 157 32.55 2.88 -2.36
N GLY A 158 33.87 2.99 -2.20
CA GLY A 158 34.51 4.07 -1.43
C GLY A 158 34.77 3.78 0.04
N LEU A 159 34.54 2.53 0.53
CA LEU A 159 34.87 2.20 1.89
C LEU A 159 36.40 2.09 2.07
N ASN A 160 36.90 2.54 3.22
CA ASN A 160 38.31 2.36 3.56
C ASN A 160 38.61 0.89 3.91
N HIS A 161 39.91 0.54 4.02
CA HIS A 161 40.36 -0.82 4.30
C HIS A 161 39.73 -1.41 5.57
N TYR A 162 39.77 -0.68 6.67
CA TYR A 162 39.23 -1.12 7.97
C TYR A 162 37.71 -1.32 7.97
N GLN A 163 37.00 -0.44 7.25
CA GLN A 163 35.56 -0.58 7.08
C GLN A 163 35.18 -1.78 6.22
N ALA A 164 35.95 -2.05 5.14
CA ALA A 164 35.68 -3.14 4.22
C ALA A 164 35.96 -4.53 4.82
N ILE A 165 36.84 -4.63 5.82
CA ILE A 165 37.15 -5.90 6.51
C ILE A 165 36.10 -6.26 7.56
N LYS A 166 35.43 -5.27 8.16
CA LYS A 166 34.40 -5.52 9.19
C LYS A 166 33.12 -6.18 8.67
N PHE A 167 32.98 -6.33 7.37
CA PHE A 167 31.85 -6.98 6.69
C PHE A 167 32.28 -8.34 6.07
#